data_c88da917e6e694b4422882330e92491f
#
_entry.id   c88da917e6e694b4422882330e92491f
#
_cell.length_a   1.000
_cell.length_b   1.000
_cell.length_c   1.000
_cell.angle_alpha   90.00
_cell.angle_beta   90.00
_cell.angle_gamma   90.00
#
_symmetry.space_group_name_H-M   'P 1'
#
loop_
_entity.id
_entity.type
_entity.pdbx_description
1 polymer ?
#
loop_
_entity_poly.entity_id
_entity_poly.type
_entity_poly.pdbx_seq_one_letter_code
_entity_poly.pdbx_strand_id
1 'polypeptide(L)'
;MWFLGVDLAWGFRRPSWVCILEREKKCLWREFFSFVTLREWEEYLRALPPGSIVAFDAPLLVTVEKGLRAAEKELLPWLRQRHSGILPINLSIARRRYPALFPFWESVRRNFSLSLDFSKENWHALEVFPPLSILGFFGNTGLALYRFGRLRELGELFRGEGSPLHIENLGECLSACLCPSPGKKDRFDAFICACTALFAGQYGKDALRTFGNGESFIVLPSWVGELS
;
A
#
# COMPACT_ATOMS: atom_id res chain seq x y z
N MET A 1 9.73 13.14 -7.91
CA MET A 1 8.71 12.08 -8.00
C MET A 1 8.28 11.70 -6.60
N TRP A 2 6.98 11.57 -6.38
CA TRP A 2 6.44 11.20 -5.07
C TRP A 2 5.91 9.77 -5.08
N PHE A 3 6.08 9.10 -3.93
CA PHE A 3 5.59 7.75 -3.65
C PHE A 3 4.73 7.82 -2.41
N LEU A 4 3.45 7.55 -2.58
CA LEU A 4 2.48 7.65 -1.51
C LEU A 4 2.01 6.27 -1.09
N GLY A 5 1.85 6.10 0.20
CA GLY A 5 1.15 4.95 0.77
C GLY A 5 -0.09 5.42 1.50
N VAL A 6 -1.20 4.75 1.25
CA VAL A 6 -2.50 5.08 1.82
C VAL A 6 -3.07 3.87 2.54
N ASP A 7 -3.21 3.96 3.86
CA ASP A 7 -4.10 3.07 4.62
C ASP A 7 -5.51 3.67 4.61
N LEU A 8 -6.36 3.11 3.76
CA LEU A 8 -7.70 3.63 3.52
C LEU A 8 -8.70 3.08 4.53
N ALA A 9 -9.35 3.96 5.27
CA ALA A 9 -10.52 3.62 6.06
C ALA A 9 -11.74 3.43 5.16
N TRP A 10 -12.06 2.22 4.75
CA TRP A 10 -13.05 1.87 3.71
C TRP A 10 -14.45 2.49 3.89
N GLY A 11 -14.80 2.86 5.09
CA GLY A 11 -16.09 3.50 5.40
C GLY A 11 -16.01 5.01 5.61
N PHE A 12 -14.82 5.61 5.54
CA PHE A 12 -14.57 7.02 5.89
C PHE A 12 -15.16 7.44 7.25
N ARG A 13 -15.26 6.48 8.19
CA ARG A 13 -15.76 6.71 9.57
C ARG A 13 -14.64 7.02 10.55
N ARG A 14 -13.41 6.78 10.16
CA ARG A 14 -12.17 7.10 10.86
C ARG A 14 -11.19 7.71 9.85
N PRO A 15 -10.14 8.39 10.32
CA PRO A 15 -9.12 8.92 9.41
C PRO A 15 -8.46 7.80 8.59
N SER A 16 -8.29 8.05 7.30
CA SER A 16 -7.34 7.35 6.44
C SER A 16 -5.98 8.03 6.60
N TRP A 17 -4.90 7.25 6.57
CA TRP A 17 -3.57 7.79 6.74
C TRP A 17 -2.76 7.73 5.45
N VAL A 18 -1.95 8.75 5.25
CA VAL A 18 -1.06 8.87 4.09
C VAL A 18 0.37 9.09 4.55
N CYS A 19 1.28 8.33 3.97
CA CYS A 19 2.73 8.53 4.08
C CYS A 19 3.28 8.99 2.73
N ILE A 20 4.13 10.01 2.73
CA ILE A 20 4.77 10.54 1.53
C ILE A 20 6.26 10.33 1.59
N LEU A 21 6.78 9.65 0.57
CA LEU A 21 8.20 9.58 0.26
C LEU A 21 8.46 10.39 -1.02
N GLU A 22 9.46 11.24 -1.02
CA GLU A 22 9.88 12.02 -2.18
C GLU A 22 11.26 11.57 -2.65
N ARG A 23 11.43 11.44 -3.95
CA ARG A 23 12.72 11.13 -4.57
C ARG A 23 13.07 12.16 -5.64
N GLU A 24 14.13 12.91 -5.38
CA GLU A 24 14.85 13.70 -6.38
C GLU A 24 16.19 13.02 -6.69
N LYS A 25 17.25 13.35 -5.96
CA LYS A 25 18.55 12.66 -5.98
C LYS A 25 18.61 11.53 -4.94
N LYS A 26 18.01 11.78 -3.78
CA LYS A 26 17.88 10.86 -2.66
C LYS A 26 16.41 10.68 -2.31
N CYS A 27 16.06 9.59 -1.62
CA CYS A 27 14.72 9.39 -1.13
C CYS A 27 14.60 9.94 0.29
N LEU A 28 13.64 10.81 0.52
CA LEU A 28 13.32 11.42 1.80
C LEU A 28 11.88 11.12 2.17
N TRP A 29 11.65 10.83 3.45
CA TRP A 29 10.31 10.94 4.00
C TRP A 29 9.97 12.42 4.20
N ARG A 30 8.76 12.81 3.77
CA ARG A 30 8.26 14.19 3.92
C ARG A 30 7.37 14.33 5.12
N GLU A 31 6.25 13.60 5.13
CA GLU A 31 5.23 13.75 6.15
C GLU A 31 4.26 12.57 6.22
N PHE A 32 3.51 12.54 7.33
CA PHE A 32 2.24 11.83 7.44
C PHE A 32 1.13 12.86 7.54
N PHE A 33 0.03 12.61 6.85
CA PHE A 33 -1.22 13.33 7.06
C PHE A 33 -2.41 12.36 7.05
N SER A 34 -3.58 12.85 7.43
CA SER A 34 -4.81 12.07 7.39
C SER A 34 -5.94 12.83 6.74
N PHE A 35 -6.88 12.10 6.17
CA PHE A 35 -8.12 12.63 5.63
C PHE A 35 -9.30 11.77 6.06
N VAL A 36 -10.49 12.37 6.15
CA VAL A 36 -11.72 11.71 6.60
C VAL A 36 -12.74 11.66 5.46
N THR A 37 -12.61 12.51 4.45
CA THR A 37 -13.55 12.61 3.34
C THR A 37 -12.85 12.42 2.00
N LEU A 38 -13.61 11.91 1.02
CA LEU A 38 -13.11 11.82 -0.36
C LEU A 38 -12.75 13.20 -0.93
N ARG A 39 -13.46 14.26 -0.53
CA ARG A 39 -13.16 15.62 -0.97
C ARG A 39 -11.78 16.07 -0.53
N GLU A 40 -11.41 15.87 0.73
CA GLU A 40 -10.06 16.18 1.22
C GLU A 40 -8.99 15.41 0.44
N TRP A 41 -9.26 14.13 0.13
CA TRP A 41 -8.39 13.34 -0.72
C TRP A 41 -8.26 13.92 -2.12
N GLU A 42 -9.37 14.28 -2.79
CA GLU A 42 -9.35 14.84 -4.13
C GLU A 42 -8.69 16.23 -4.19
N GLU A 43 -8.82 17.03 -3.14
CA GLU A 43 -8.10 18.29 -3.01
C GLU A 43 -6.59 18.06 -2.94
N TYR A 44 -6.15 17.03 -2.20
CA TYR A 44 -4.75 16.64 -2.11
C TYR A 44 -4.21 16.12 -3.45
N LEU A 45 -4.98 15.32 -4.18
CA LEU A 45 -4.57 14.80 -5.49
C LEU A 45 -4.13 15.91 -6.46
N ARG A 46 -4.77 17.08 -6.41
CA ARG A 46 -4.44 18.21 -7.30
C ARG A 46 -3.01 18.74 -7.10
N ALA A 47 -2.42 18.47 -5.95
CA ALA A 47 -1.05 18.87 -5.63
C ALA A 47 0.00 17.81 -5.98
N LEU A 48 -0.42 16.62 -6.43
CA LEU A 48 0.50 15.54 -6.77
C LEU A 48 1.32 15.87 -8.03
N PRO A 49 2.64 15.74 -7.97
CA PRO A 49 3.48 15.85 -9.17
C PRO A 49 3.12 14.74 -10.19
N PRO A 50 3.25 15.02 -11.50
CA PRO A 50 3.16 13.99 -12.53
C PRO A 50 4.13 12.83 -12.25
N GLY A 51 3.73 11.62 -12.64
CA GLY A 51 4.52 10.40 -12.43
C GLY A 51 4.51 9.88 -10.99
N SER A 52 3.70 10.45 -10.08
CA SER A 52 3.56 9.93 -8.72
C SER A 52 2.94 8.53 -8.72
N ILE A 53 3.40 7.68 -7.81
CA ILE A 53 2.89 6.32 -7.60
C ILE A 53 2.24 6.27 -6.23
N VAL A 54 0.98 5.83 -6.18
CA VAL A 54 0.21 5.72 -4.94
C VAL A 54 -0.17 4.26 -4.70
N ALA A 55 0.26 3.70 -3.58
CA ALA A 55 -0.09 2.36 -3.14
C ALA A 55 -1.17 2.42 -2.05
N PHE A 56 -2.27 1.72 -2.25
CA PHE A 56 -3.43 1.71 -1.37
C PHE A 56 -3.57 0.36 -0.66
N ASP A 57 -3.70 0.37 0.66
CA ASP A 57 -4.25 -0.77 1.41
C ASP A 57 -5.77 -0.77 1.28
N ALA A 58 -6.21 -0.98 0.06
CA ALA A 58 -7.62 -1.03 -0.29
C ALA A 58 -7.82 -1.67 -1.66
N PRO A 59 -8.95 -2.34 -1.88
CA PRO A 59 -9.31 -2.83 -3.21
C PRO A 59 -9.54 -1.65 -4.15
N LEU A 60 -8.82 -1.61 -5.28
CA LEU A 60 -8.94 -0.52 -6.26
C LEU A 60 -9.96 -0.82 -7.35
N LEU A 61 -10.19 -2.10 -7.63
CA LEU A 61 -11.15 -2.54 -8.62
C LEU A 61 -11.91 -3.77 -8.12
N VAL A 62 -13.22 -3.64 -8.04
CA VAL A 62 -14.13 -4.72 -7.64
C VAL A 62 -15.23 -4.83 -8.69
N THR A 63 -15.22 -5.95 -9.43
CA THR A 63 -16.18 -6.25 -10.50
C THR A 63 -17.10 -7.42 -10.15
N VAL A 64 -16.69 -8.26 -9.19
CA VAL A 64 -17.48 -9.45 -8.81
C VAL A 64 -18.65 -9.08 -7.91
N GLU A 65 -19.84 -9.56 -8.25
CA GLU A 65 -21.06 -9.31 -7.46
C GLU A 65 -21.02 -10.04 -6.11
N LYS A 66 -20.61 -11.30 -6.10
CA LYS A 66 -20.50 -12.17 -4.91
C LYS A 66 -19.26 -13.04 -4.99
N GLY A 67 -18.80 -13.55 -3.85
CA GLY A 67 -17.62 -14.41 -3.77
C GLY A 67 -16.30 -13.61 -3.71
N LEU A 68 -15.23 -14.23 -4.14
CA LEU A 68 -13.87 -13.70 -4.11
C LEU A 68 -13.47 -13.14 -5.47
N ARG A 69 -12.73 -12.03 -5.49
CA ARG A 69 -12.04 -11.53 -6.68
C ARG A 69 -10.93 -12.52 -7.11
N ALA A 70 -10.46 -12.43 -8.35
CA ALA A 70 -9.38 -13.26 -8.86
C ALA A 70 -8.12 -13.18 -7.97
N ALA A 71 -7.71 -11.97 -7.61
CA ALA A 71 -6.58 -11.72 -6.71
C ALA A 71 -6.77 -12.40 -5.34
N GLU A 72 -7.95 -12.33 -4.76
CA GLU A 72 -8.24 -12.96 -3.46
C GLU A 72 -8.28 -14.49 -3.55
N LYS A 73 -8.81 -15.06 -4.63
CA LYS A 73 -8.82 -16.52 -4.85
C LYS A 73 -7.41 -17.08 -4.92
N GLU A 74 -6.51 -16.39 -5.61
CA GLU A 74 -5.13 -16.81 -5.78
C GLU A 74 -4.33 -16.60 -4.48
N LEU A 75 -4.57 -15.47 -3.77
CA LEU A 75 -3.80 -15.06 -2.61
C LEU A 75 -4.20 -15.80 -1.32
N LEU A 76 -5.50 -16.07 -1.09
CA LEU A 76 -5.99 -16.64 0.17
C LEU A 76 -5.38 -18.01 0.54
N PRO A 77 -5.24 -18.98 -0.36
CA PRO A 77 -4.59 -20.25 -0.03
C PRO A 77 -3.15 -20.05 0.45
N TRP A 78 -2.43 -19.15 -0.20
CA TRP A 78 -1.05 -18.82 0.11
C TRP A 78 -0.89 -18.08 1.45
N LEU A 79 -1.80 -17.14 1.76
CA LEU A 79 -1.85 -16.45 3.05
C LEU A 79 -2.21 -17.40 4.21
N ARG A 80 -3.12 -18.35 3.98
CA ARG A 80 -3.52 -19.35 5.00
C ARG A 80 -2.35 -20.19 5.47
N GLN A 81 -1.48 -20.61 4.55
CA GLN A 81 -0.26 -21.35 4.90
C GLN A 81 0.68 -20.55 5.81
N ARG A 82 0.56 -19.22 5.80
CA ARG A 82 1.35 -18.29 6.61
C ARG A 82 0.57 -17.69 7.77
N HIS A 83 -0.56 -18.34 8.14
CA HIS A 83 -1.43 -17.88 9.22
C HIS A 83 -1.82 -16.39 9.09
N SER A 84 -2.01 -15.91 7.88
CA SER A 84 -2.45 -14.56 7.57
C SER A 84 -3.78 -14.61 6.81
N GLY A 85 -4.47 -13.49 6.71
CA GLY A 85 -5.73 -13.37 5.98
C GLY A 85 -5.91 -11.98 5.41
N ILE A 86 -6.70 -11.90 4.37
CA ILE A 86 -7.17 -10.66 3.75
C ILE A 86 -8.68 -10.60 3.91
N LEU A 87 -9.23 -9.40 4.10
CA LEU A 87 -10.68 -9.20 4.13
C LEU A 87 -11.21 -9.21 2.70
N PRO A 88 -11.99 -10.24 2.29
CA PRO A 88 -12.54 -10.29 0.96
C PRO A 88 -13.57 -9.18 0.73
N ILE A 89 -13.58 -8.62 -0.48
CA ILE A 89 -14.54 -7.60 -0.87
C ILE A 89 -15.21 -7.95 -2.20
N ASN A 90 -16.52 -7.75 -2.28
CA ASN A 90 -17.30 -7.83 -3.51
C ASN A 90 -18.36 -6.74 -3.52
N LEU A 91 -19.03 -6.54 -4.63
CA LEU A 91 -20.02 -5.46 -4.79
C LEU A 91 -21.15 -5.56 -3.77
N SER A 92 -21.61 -6.77 -3.44
CA SER A 92 -22.66 -6.98 -2.43
C SER A 92 -22.22 -6.55 -1.03
N ILE A 93 -20.98 -6.87 -0.63
CA ILE A 93 -20.41 -6.45 0.64
C ILE A 93 -20.18 -4.93 0.64
N ALA A 94 -19.62 -4.37 -0.45
CA ALA A 94 -19.36 -2.95 -0.59
C ALA A 94 -20.64 -2.13 -0.45
N ARG A 95 -21.72 -2.46 -1.19
CA ARG A 95 -23.01 -1.76 -1.08
C ARG A 95 -23.56 -1.75 0.34
N ARG A 96 -23.45 -2.87 1.04
CA ARG A 96 -24.05 -3.01 2.38
C ARG A 96 -23.21 -2.38 3.48
N ARG A 97 -21.87 -2.51 3.42
CA ARG A 97 -20.99 -2.14 4.54
C ARG A 97 -20.14 -0.90 4.27
N TYR A 98 -19.77 -0.67 3.02
CA TYR A 98 -18.78 0.33 2.62
C TYR A 98 -19.21 1.12 1.36
N PRO A 99 -20.41 1.75 1.36
CA PRO A 99 -20.91 2.43 0.18
C PRO A 99 -20.00 3.58 -0.30
N ALA A 100 -19.20 4.15 0.59
CA ALA A 100 -18.23 5.19 0.27
C ALA A 100 -17.04 4.70 -0.61
N LEU A 101 -16.86 3.39 -0.78
CA LEU A 101 -15.88 2.87 -1.74
C LEU A 101 -16.27 3.13 -3.20
N PHE A 102 -17.57 3.25 -3.53
CA PHE A 102 -17.99 3.49 -4.92
C PHE A 102 -17.45 4.81 -5.48
N PRO A 103 -17.70 5.98 -4.85
CA PRO A 103 -17.13 7.23 -5.32
C PRO A 103 -15.60 7.25 -5.24
N PHE A 104 -14.98 6.54 -4.28
CA PHE A 104 -13.53 6.37 -4.22
C PHE A 104 -13.01 5.61 -5.45
N TRP A 105 -13.61 4.49 -5.82
CA TRP A 105 -13.22 3.74 -7.02
C TRP A 105 -13.40 4.54 -8.32
N GLU A 106 -14.43 5.35 -8.40
CA GLU A 106 -14.61 6.28 -9.52
C GLU A 106 -13.52 7.34 -9.58
N SER A 107 -13.15 7.90 -8.43
CA SER A 107 -12.05 8.85 -8.31
C SER A 107 -10.72 8.22 -8.73
N VAL A 108 -10.42 7.00 -8.27
CA VAL A 108 -9.21 6.27 -8.66
C VAL A 108 -9.18 6.02 -10.17
N ARG A 109 -10.25 5.48 -10.75
CA ARG A 109 -10.31 5.21 -12.20
C ARG A 109 -10.18 6.44 -13.07
N ARG A 110 -10.63 7.59 -12.57
CA ARG A 110 -10.55 8.86 -13.31
C ARG A 110 -9.17 9.46 -13.30
N ASN A 111 -8.45 9.31 -12.21
CA ASN A 111 -7.22 10.06 -11.94
C ASN A 111 -5.95 9.22 -12.11
N PHE A 112 -6.03 7.89 -12.04
CA PHE A 112 -4.86 7.02 -12.00
C PHE A 112 -4.86 5.98 -13.12
N SER A 113 -3.65 5.70 -13.62
CA SER A 113 -3.38 4.46 -14.37
C SER A 113 -3.21 3.31 -13.38
N LEU A 114 -3.90 2.19 -13.63
CA LEU A 114 -3.73 0.94 -12.89
C LEU A 114 -2.68 0.02 -13.56
N SER A 115 -2.01 0.48 -14.61
CA SER A 115 -0.92 -0.24 -15.27
C SER A 115 0.34 -0.26 -14.40
N LEU A 116 1.09 -1.35 -14.49
CA LEU A 116 2.43 -1.46 -13.91
C LEU A 116 3.53 -0.88 -14.82
N ASP A 117 3.17 -0.32 -15.97
CA ASP A 117 4.09 0.44 -16.82
C ASP A 117 4.11 1.91 -16.34
N PHE A 118 5.00 2.20 -15.38
CA PHE A 118 5.07 3.49 -14.69
C PHE A 118 5.61 4.59 -15.63
N SER A 119 4.71 5.33 -16.26
CA SER A 119 5.06 6.51 -17.06
C SER A 119 5.27 7.73 -16.15
N LYS A 120 6.11 8.67 -16.60
CA LYS A 120 6.36 9.92 -15.86
C LYS A 120 5.23 10.96 -16.03
N GLU A 121 4.29 10.72 -16.91
CA GLU A 121 3.22 11.65 -17.25
C GLU A 121 1.94 11.39 -16.43
N ASN A 122 1.70 10.13 -16.08
CA ASN A 122 0.49 9.72 -15.39
C ASN A 122 0.74 9.45 -13.91
N TRP A 123 -0.28 9.65 -13.11
CA TRP A 123 -0.32 9.08 -11.78
C TRP A 123 -0.66 7.60 -11.86
N HIS A 124 -0.02 6.81 -11.01
CA HIS A 124 -0.23 5.36 -10.97
C HIS A 124 -0.79 4.94 -9.61
N ALA A 125 -1.72 3.99 -9.62
CA ALA A 125 -2.25 3.40 -8.40
C ALA A 125 -1.97 1.90 -8.35
N LEU A 126 -1.54 1.44 -7.18
CA LEU A 126 -1.27 0.04 -6.85
C LEU A 126 -2.20 -0.40 -5.73
N GLU A 127 -2.83 -1.56 -5.87
CA GLU A 127 -3.47 -2.23 -4.75
C GLU A 127 -2.42 -3.07 -4.03
N VAL A 128 -2.26 -2.82 -2.75
CA VAL A 128 -1.29 -3.52 -1.89
C VAL A 128 -1.98 -4.06 -0.64
N PHE A 129 -1.31 -4.99 0.01
CA PHE A 129 -1.71 -5.51 1.30
C PHE A 129 -0.47 -5.50 2.20
N PRO A 130 -0.37 -4.63 3.22
CA PRO A 130 0.86 -4.41 3.99
C PRO A 130 1.53 -5.68 4.52
N PRO A 131 0.82 -6.68 5.08
CA PRO A 131 1.45 -7.94 5.47
C PRO A 131 2.16 -8.67 4.33
N LEU A 132 1.61 -8.56 3.11
CA LEU A 132 2.18 -9.16 1.92
C LEU A 132 3.44 -8.41 1.48
N SER A 133 3.39 -7.08 1.48
CA SER A 133 4.56 -6.24 1.18
C SER A 133 5.71 -6.50 2.16
N ILE A 134 5.42 -6.61 3.45
CA ILE A 134 6.41 -6.93 4.48
C ILE A 134 7.03 -8.31 4.22
N LEU A 135 6.21 -9.29 3.85
CA LEU A 135 6.72 -10.62 3.49
C LEU A 135 7.64 -10.55 2.27
N GLY A 136 7.30 -9.74 1.26
CA GLY A 136 8.13 -9.53 0.08
C GLY A 136 9.45 -8.84 0.38
N PHE A 137 9.48 -7.90 1.33
CA PHE A 137 10.71 -7.21 1.74
C PHE A 137 11.60 -8.04 2.66
N PHE A 138 11.01 -8.72 3.65
CA PHE A 138 11.74 -9.28 4.80
C PHE A 138 11.39 -10.74 5.12
N GLY A 139 10.68 -11.41 4.25
CA GLY A 139 10.30 -12.80 4.44
C GLY A 139 9.43 -13.05 5.68
N ASN A 140 9.45 -14.28 6.17
CA ASN A 140 8.67 -14.72 7.34
C ASN A 140 9.07 -13.99 8.63
N THR A 141 10.32 -13.57 8.77
CA THR A 141 10.79 -12.80 9.94
C THR A 141 10.05 -11.46 10.04
N GLY A 142 9.99 -10.70 8.94
CA GLY A 142 9.25 -9.43 8.92
C GLY A 142 7.77 -9.62 9.20
N LEU A 143 7.15 -10.63 8.58
CA LEU A 143 5.74 -10.94 8.80
C LEU A 143 5.45 -11.31 10.26
N ALA A 144 6.33 -12.07 10.92
CA ALA A 144 6.21 -12.39 12.34
C ALA A 144 6.27 -11.15 13.22
N LEU A 145 7.25 -10.26 13.01
CA LEU A 145 7.35 -8.99 13.75
C LEU A 145 6.07 -8.15 13.61
N TYR A 146 5.54 -8.03 12.41
CA TYR A 146 4.29 -7.31 12.15
C TYR A 146 3.10 -7.90 12.91
N ARG A 147 2.92 -9.22 12.86
CA ARG A 147 1.82 -9.92 13.51
C ARG A 147 1.85 -9.80 15.02
N PHE A 148 3.04 -9.79 15.63
CA PHE A 148 3.22 -9.60 17.08
C PHE A 148 3.25 -8.12 17.50
N GLY A 149 2.98 -7.18 16.59
CA GLY A 149 2.96 -5.75 16.88
C GLY A 149 4.34 -5.16 17.19
N ARG A 150 5.44 -5.86 16.86
CA ARG A 150 6.83 -5.42 17.07
C ARG A 150 7.26 -4.44 15.96
N LEU A 151 6.44 -3.39 15.75
CA LEU A 151 6.60 -2.48 14.61
C LEU A 151 7.90 -1.68 14.64
N ARG A 152 8.48 -1.41 15.82
CA ARG A 152 9.79 -0.75 15.94
C ARG A 152 10.89 -1.64 15.37
N GLU A 153 10.92 -2.89 15.75
CA GLU A 153 11.92 -3.85 15.27
C GLU A 153 11.77 -4.12 13.77
N LEU A 154 10.53 -4.19 13.31
CA LEU A 154 10.26 -4.27 11.86
C LEU A 154 10.77 -3.01 11.13
N GLY A 155 10.59 -1.82 11.72
CA GLY A 155 11.12 -0.56 11.17
C GLY A 155 12.65 -0.55 11.09
N GLU A 156 13.36 -1.18 12.05
CA GLU A 156 14.81 -1.27 12.01
C GLU A 156 15.33 -2.17 10.86
N LEU A 157 14.53 -3.11 10.36
CA LEU A 157 14.91 -3.90 9.18
C LEU A 157 15.09 -3.01 7.92
N PHE A 158 14.37 -1.89 7.84
CA PHE A 158 14.55 -0.92 6.75
C PHE A 158 15.87 -0.14 6.85
N ARG A 159 16.57 -0.17 7.97
CA ARG A 159 17.89 0.44 8.17
C ARG A 159 19.05 -0.49 7.86
N GLY A 160 18.80 -1.79 7.84
CA GLY A 160 19.83 -2.80 7.64
C GLY A 160 20.42 -2.76 6.22
N GLU A 161 21.67 -3.26 6.08
CA GLU A 161 22.34 -3.36 4.77
C GLU A 161 21.58 -4.22 3.76
N GLY A 162 20.76 -5.16 4.23
CA GLY A 162 19.87 -5.98 3.38
C GLY A 162 18.55 -5.32 2.99
N SER A 163 18.32 -4.05 3.36
CA SER A 163 17.10 -3.35 2.97
C SER A 163 17.08 -3.06 1.46
N PRO A 164 15.99 -3.33 0.76
CA PRO A 164 15.86 -2.98 -0.65
C PRO A 164 15.68 -1.48 -0.89
N LEU A 165 15.45 -0.70 0.17
CA LEU A 165 15.12 0.71 0.09
C LEU A 165 16.06 1.52 0.98
N HIS A 166 16.50 2.66 0.45
CA HIS A 166 17.29 3.63 1.19
C HIS A 166 16.51 4.93 1.35
N ILE A 167 16.14 5.26 2.60
CA ILE A 167 15.42 6.48 2.97
C ILE A 167 16.32 7.25 3.94
N GLU A 168 16.81 8.41 3.54
CA GLU A 168 17.83 9.17 4.26
C GLU A 168 17.43 9.52 5.70
N ASN A 169 16.20 10.03 5.88
CA ASN A 169 15.67 10.44 7.19
C ASN A 169 14.69 9.40 7.78
N LEU A 170 14.95 8.11 7.55
CA LEU A 170 14.10 7.01 8.02
C LEU A 170 13.86 7.06 9.54
N GLY A 171 14.86 7.53 10.32
CA GLY A 171 14.71 7.67 11.78
C GLY A 171 13.60 8.62 12.19
N GLU A 172 13.47 9.74 11.50
CA GLU A 172 12.40 10.72 11.71
C GLU A 172 11.05 10.14 11.29
N CYS A 173 11.00 9.50 10.14
CA CYS A 173 9.81 8.80 9.64
C CYS A 173 9.30 7.77 10.65
N LEU A 174 10.17 6.88 11.14
CA LEU A 174 9.79 5.87 12.12
C LEU A 174 9.37 6.48 13.47
N SER A 175 10.00 7.55 13.89
CA SER A 175 9.61 8.28 15.10
C SER A 175 8.20 8.86 14.99
N ALA A 176 7.88 9.50 13.87
CA ALA A 176 6.54 10.03 13.58
C ALA A 176 5.49 8.93 13.42
N CYS A 177 5.83 7.87 12.69
CA CYS A 177 4.97 6.72 12.43
C CYS A 177 4.61 5.97 13.72
N LEU A 178 5.58 5.74 14.59
CA LEU A 178 5.46 4.94 15.82
C LEU A 178 5.11 5.76 17.07
N CYS A 179 4.85 7.05 16.91
CA CYS A 179 4.38 7.91 17.98
C CYS A 179 3.17 7.26 18.70
N PRO A 180 3.17 7.19 20.04
CA PRO A 180 2.07 6.61 20.82
C PRO A 180 0.82 7.48 20.70
N SER A 181 -0.02 7.20 19.72
CA SER A 181 -1.29 7.91 19.50
C SER A 181 -2.25 6.99 18.72
N PRO A 182 -3.55 7.29 18.71
CA PRO A 182 -4.50 6.63 17.83
C PRO A 182 -4.01 6.62 16.38
N GLY A 183 -4.19 5.50 15.67
CA GLY A 183 -3.73 5.37 14.28
C GLY A 183 -2.24 5.01 14.10
N LYS A 184 -1.51 4.62 15.17
CA LYS A 184 -0.12 4.17 15.07
C LYS A 184 0.05 3.05 14.04
N LYS A 185 -0.81 2.03 14.09
CA LYS A 185 -0.76 0.92 13.13
C LYS A 185 -1.11 1.40 11.73
N ASP A 186 -2.14 2.20 11.60
CA ASP A 186 -2.62 2.74 10.31
C ASP A 186 -1.53 3.61 9.64
N ARG A 187 -0.78 4.42 10.42
CA ARG A 187 0.40 5.14 9.90
C ARG A 187 1.51 4.21 9.45
N PHE A 188 1.74 3.12 10.20
CA PHE A 188 2.76 2.14 9.81
C PHE A 188 2.35 1.40 8.54
N ASP A 189 1.08 1.05 8.38
CA ASP A 189 0.56 0.43 7.17
C ASP A 189 0.65 1.39 5.97
N ALA A 190 0.35 2.68 6.15
CA ALA A 190 0.60 3.71 5.15
C ALA A 190 2.09 3.84 4.78
N PHE A 191 3.01 3.76 5.74
CA PHE A 191 4.45 3.73 5.48
C PHE A 191 4.85 2.51 4.64
N ILE A 192 4.37 1.31 4.96
CA ILE A 192 4.64 0.09 4.18
C ILE A 192 4.11 0.21 2.75
N CYS A 193 2.91 0.79 2.58
CA CYS A 193 2.37 1.09 1.26
C CYS A 193 3.28 2.05 0.48
N ALA A 194 3.78 3.14 1.10
CA ALA A 194 4.69 4.08 0.48
C ALA A 194 6.03 3.41 0.08
N CYS A 195 6.56 2.53 0.93
CA CYS A 195 7.73 1.71 0.61
C CYS A 195 7.48 0.81 -0.60
N THR A 196 6.29 0.24 -0.74
CA THR A 196 5.91 -0.57 -1.90
C THR A 196 5.83 0.27 -3.17
N ALA A 197 5.24 1.47 -3.10
CA ALA A 197 5.22 2.42 -4.22
C ALA A 197 6.64 2.85 -4.65
N LEU A 198 7.52 3.15 -3.68
CA LEU A 198 8.93 3.49 -3.92
C LEU A 198 9.66 2.33 -4.60
N PHE A 199 9.49 1.10 -4.09
CA PHE A 199 10.09 -0.11 -4.65
C PHE A 199 9.65 -0.31 -6.10
N ALA A 200 8.35 -0.21 -6.38
CA ALA A 200 7.78 -0.32 -7.71
C ALA A 200 8.37 0.72 -8.68
N GLY A 201 8.46 1.96 -8.25
CA GLY A 201 9.06 3.04 -9.07
C GLY A 201 10.57 2.95 -9.23
N GLN A 202 11.27 2.25 -8.34
CA GLN A 202 12.72 2.08 -8.39
C GLN A 202 13.15 0.89 -9.25
N TYR A 203 12.46 -0.23 -9.13
CA TYR A 203 12.85 -1.50 -9.73
C TYR A 203 11.93 -1.93 -10.89
N GLY A 204 10.81 -1.23 -11.09
CA GLY A 204 9.87 -1.52 -12.17
C GLY A 204 8.99 -2.75 -11.90
N LYS A 205 8.18 -3.10 -12.90
CA LYS A 205 7.20 -4.19 -12.81
C LYS A 205 7.81 -5.58 -12.61
N ASP A 206 9.00 -5.81 -13.16
CA ASP A 206 9.65 -7.12 -13.13
C ASP A 206 10.12 -7.51 -11.72
N ALA A 207 10.25 -6.54 -10.82
CA ALA A 207 10.53 -6.76 -9.42
C ALA A 207 9.26 -6.93 -8.56
N LEU A 208 8.09 -6.94 -9.18
CA LEU A 208 6.80 -7.11 -8.50
C LEU A 208 6.19 -8.46 -8.86
N ARG A 209 5.72 -9.17 -7.84
CA ARG A 209 4.80 -10.29 -8.05
C ARG A 209 3.37 -9.78 -7.97
N THR A 210 2.52 -10.24 -8.86
CA THR A 210 1.11 -9.90 -8.90
C THR A 210 0.24 -11.12 -8.61
N PHE A 211 -0.87 -10.89 -7.93
CA PHE A 211 -1.94 -11.87 -7.73
C PHE A 211 -3.21 -11.34 -8.38
N GLY A 212 -3.85 -12.16 -9.19
CA GLY A 212 -5.06 -11.79 -9.93
C GLY A 212 -4.83 -11.72 -11.43
N ASN A 213 -5.80 -11.15 -12.12
CA ASN A 213 -5.80 -10.98 -13.58
C ASN A 213 -5.76 -9.47 -13.92
N GLY A 214 -5.65 -9.14 -15.21
CA GLY A 214 -5.53 -7.76 -15.69
C GLY A 214 -6.64 -6.79 -15.26
N GLU A 215 -7.75 -7.27 -14.68
CA GLU A 215 -8.83 -6.43 -14.16
C GLU A 215 -8.65 -6.06 -12.69
N SER A 216 -8.03 -6.94 -11.89
CA SER A 216 -7.84 -6.72 -10.45
C SER A 216 -6.63 -7.51 -9.98
N PHE A 217 -5.60 -6.82 -9.51
CA PHE A 217 -4.40 -7.47 -8.99
C PHE A 217 -3.89 -6.77 -7.73
N ILE A 218 -3.31 -7.58 -6.85
CA ILE A 218 -2.58 -7.13 -5.67
C ILE A 218 -1.11 -7.32 -5.95
N VAL A 219 -0.29 -6.31 -5.65
CA VAL A 219 1.16 -6.35 -5.86
C VAL A 219 1.92 -6.64 -4.59
N LEU A 220 3.05 -7.27 -4.74
CA LEU A 220 4.01 -7.49 -3.67
C LEU A 220 5.44 -7.32 -4.21
N PRO A 221 6.35 -6.71 -3.45
CA PRO A 221 7.78 -6.68 -3.76
C PRO A 221 8.37 -8.09 -3.80
N SER A 222 9.18 -8.40 -4.81
CA SER A 222 9.92 -9.67 -4.93
C SER A 222 11.39 -9.45 -4.61
N TRP A 223 11.71 -9.06 -3.37
CA TRP A 223 13.08 -8.80 -2.95
C TRP A 223 13.77 -10.03 -2.35
N VAL A 224 13.08 -10.74 -1.47
CA VAL A 224 13.61 -11.97 -0.87
C VAL A 224 13.32 -13.14 -1.80
N GLY A 225 14.36 -13.83 -2.29
CA GLY A 225 14.26 -14.94 -3.25
C GLY A 225 13.49 -16.20 -2.78
N GLU A 226 12.88 -16.17 -1.61
CA GLU A 226 12.15 -17.29 -0.98
C GLU A 226 10.65 -17.34 -1.34
N LEU A 227 10.24 -16.65 -2.39
CA LEU A 227 8.82 -16.64 -2.81
C LEU A 227 8.50 -17.69 -3.87
N SER A 228 9.36 -18.70 -4.03
CA SER A 228 9.12 -19.87 -4.88
C SER A 228 8.25 -20.91 -4.17
#